data_6663a514808566ab7607328105d393fc
#
_entry.id   6663a514808566ab7607328105d393fc
#
_cell.length_a   1.000
_cell.length_b   1.000
_cell.length_c   1.000
_cell.angle_alpha   90.00
_cell.angle_beta   90.00
_cell.angle_gamma   90.00
#
_symmetry.space_group_name_H-M   'P 1'
#
loop_
_entity.id
_entity.type
_entity.pdbx_description
1 polymer ?
#
loop_
_entity_poly.entity_id
_entity_poly.type
_entity_poly.pdbx_seq_one_letter_code
_entity_poly.pdbx_strand_id
1 'polypeptide(L)'
;MEKTNYTISFSPAADAVDVDLPASKSISNRALTIAAMADGCSIGNIADCDDTNAMRRALLTQSAQANVNIGAAGTAMRFLTAYFASQPWRSVLLDGTPRMRKRPIGELVEALRHCGADIDYYASEGYPPLWIEGRHLKADAPLRMRGNVSSQYVSAMMMVAPMMKGGLTIEIEGGLTSRPYVEMTAALMRHFGAEVTVGESTIVIEGKPYSPSSLTVESDWSAASYWYEIKALCPDLNIRLNGLQSDSLQGDSRVAEYFKLFGVTTEYTDNGVALGFCDADRDATLNIDLSSQPDIAQTIVVTACLTGQPFRIGGLHTLRIKETDRLEALRAQLAQLGFNIEIADDSILSWDGAAGEAVAYPRILTYDDHRMAMAFAPAAIRFPSLTVLDAGVVSKSYPDYWRHLALAGFKMEVAK
;
A
#
# COMPACT_ATOMS: atom_id res chain seq x y z
N MET A 1 12.68 2.52 20.55
CA MET A 1 12.17 1.19 20.95
C MET A 1 13.14 0.15 20.42
N GLU A 2 13.48 -0.86 21.23
CA GLU A 2 14.27 -2.00 20.75
C GLU A 2 13.52 -2.69 19.61
N LYS A 3 14.24 -3.03 18.54
CA LYS A 3 13.66 -3.75 17.41
C LYS A 3 13.38 -5.18 17.83
N THR A 4 12.12 -5.60 17.72
CA THR A 4 11.72 -6.96 18.06
C THR A 4 11.99 -7.88 16.87
N ASN A 5 12.73 -8.95 17.10
CA ASN A 5 12.97 -9.99 16.10
C ASN A 5 12.18 -11.26 16.49
N TYR A 6 11.58 -11.92 15.51
CA TYR A 6 10.87 -13.18 15.75
C TYR A 6 11.54 -14.33 15.00
N THR A 7 11.88 -15.39 15.73
CA THR A 7 12.11 -16.71 15.13
C THR A 7 10.74 -17.37 14.95
N ILE A 8 10.46 -17.79 13.71
CA ILE A 8 9.16 -18.30 13.32
C ILE A 8 9.28 -19.76 12.98
N SER A 9 8.39 -20.56 13.53
CA SER A 9 8.19 -21.96 13.13
C SER A 9 6.73 -22.20 12.80
N PHE A 10 6.45 -23.22 12.01
CA PHE A 10 5.10 -23.59 11.62
C PHE A 10 4.79 -25.02 12.02
N SER A 11 3.62 -25.22 12.62
CA SER A 11 3.03 -26.52 12.88
C SER A 11 1.52 -26.36 12.77
N PRO A 12 0.86 -27.01 11.80
CA PRO A 12 -0.58 -26.89 11.65
C PRO A 12 -1.28 -27.09 13.00
N ALA A 13 -1.99 -26.10 13.50
CA ALA A 13 -2.63 -26.11 14.80
C ALA A 13 -4.15 -26.33 14.71
N ALA A 14 -4.74 -26.07 13.54
CA ALA A 14 -6.16 -26.16 13.28
C ALA A 14 -6.43 -26.55 11.82
N ASP A 15 -7.58 -27.17 11.57
CA ASP A 15 -8.06 -27.49 10.23
C ASP A 15 -8.70 -26.27 9.54
N ALA A 16 -9.02 -25.23 10.29
CA ALA A 16 -9.65 -24.02 9.79
C ALA A 16 -9.24 -22.77 10.59
N VAL A 17 -9.16 -21.64 9.90
CA VAL A 17 -8.92 -20.33 10.48
C VAL A 17 -9.86 -19.29 9.89
N ASP A 18 -10.51 -18.51 10.78
CA ASP A 18 -11.29 -17.34 10.43
C ASP A 18 -10.51 -16.09 10.83
N VAL A 19 -10.36 -15.14 9.91
CA VAL A 19 -9.54 -13.95 10.11
C VAL A 19 -10.35 -12.70 9.83
N ASP A 20 -10.48 -11.87 10.86
CA ASP A 20 -10.96 -10.50 10.72
C ASP A 20 -9.80 -9.64 10.22
N LEU A 21 -9.75 -9.38 8.92
CA LEU A 21 -8.71 -8.57 8.33
C LEU A 21 -8.79 -7.11 8.77
N PRO A 22 -7.65 -6.39 8.84
CA PRO A 22 -7.68 -4.96 9.11
C PRO A 22 -8.45 -4.22 8.00
N ALA A 23 -9.07 -3.11 8.35
CA ALA A 23 -9.68 -2.23 7.37
C ALA A 23 -8.65 -1.67 6.38
N SER A 24 -9.07 -1.36 5.15
CA SER A 24 -8.19 -0.84 4.12
C SER A 24 -7.55 0.49 4.50
N LYS A 25 -6.22 0.48 4.65
CA LYS A 25 -5.42 1.68 4.88
C LYS A 25 -5.57 2.69 3.73
N SER A 26 -5.60 2.21 2.50
CA SER A 26 -5.69 3.04 1.30
C SER A 26 -7.02 3.77 1.17
N ILE A 27 -8.13 3.10 1.51
CA ILE A 27 -9.47 3.71 1.56
C ILE A 27 -9.57 4.65 2.75
N SER A 28 -9.15 4.19 3.95
CA SER A 28 -9.22 5.00 5.18
C SER A 28 -8.52 6.35 5.03
N ASN A 29 -7.30 6.38 4.51
CA ASN A 29 -6.55 7.64 4.38
C ASN A 29 -7.18 8.60 3.37
N ARG A 30 -7.78 8.09 2.27
CA ARG A 30 -8.52 8.91 1.31
C ARG A 30 -9.81 9.45 1.91
N ALA A 31 -10.60 8.58 2.50
CA ALA A 31 -11.87 8.94 3.13
C ALA A 31 -11.68 9.99 4.25
N LEU A 32 -10.65 9.82 5.10
CA LEU A 32 -10.29 10.79 6.13
C LEU A 32 -9.88 12.14 5.54
N THR A 33 -9.10 12.16 4.45
CA THR A 33 -8.68 13.38 3.78
C THR A 33 -9.88 14.12 3.19
N ILE A 34 -10.80 13.41 2.52
CA ILE A 34 -12.03 13.97 1.96
C ILE A 34 -12.95 14.48 3.08
N ALA A 35 -13.18 13.68 4.11
CA ALA A 35 -14.03 14.04 5.25
C ALA A 35 -13.52 15.28 6.01
N ALA A 36 -12.20 15.51 6.02
CA ALA A 36 -11.62 16.72 6.62
C ALA A 36 -11.90 18.00 5.83
N MET A 37 -12.37 17.89 4.59
CA MET A 37 -12.78 19.02 3.72
C MET A 37 -14.31 19.14 3.57
N ALA A 38 -15.06 18.31 4.28
CA ALA A 38 -16.52 18.29 4.22
C ALA A 38 -17.12 18.15 5.63
N ASP A 39 -18.05 19.05 5.97
CA ASP A 39 -18.77 18.96 7.22
C ASP A 39 -19.79 17.81 7.23
N GLY A 40 -20.00 17.17 8.36
CA GLY A 40 -21.05 16.16 8.56
C GLY A 40 -20.74 14.78 7.95
N CYS A 41 -19.49 14.49 7.60
CA CYS A 41 -19.09 13.16 7.17
C CYS A 41 -18.81 12.23 8.34
N SER A 42 -19.11 10.93 8.17
CA SER A 42 -18.76 9.89 9.14
C SER A 42 -18.07 8.71 8.46
N ILE A 43 -16.95 8.27 9.01
CA ILE A 43 -16.19 7.12 8.49
C ILE A 43 -16.18 6.03 9.54
N GLY A 44 -16.83 4.90 9.23
CA GLY A 44 -16.82 3.69 10.05
C GLY A 44 -15.69 2.73 9.64
N ASN A 45 -15.29 1.84 10.52
CA ASN A 45 -14.27 0.82 10.31
C ASN A 45 -12.96 1.40 9.73
N ILE A 46 -12.44 2.47 10.36
CA ILE A 46 -11.18 3.10 9.95
C ILE A 46 -10.01 2.17 10.32
N ALA A 47 -9.04 2.02 9.41
CA ALA A 47 -7.84 1.24 9.69
C ALA A 47 -7.12 1.75 10.96
N ASP A 48 -6.88 0.84 11.91
CA ASP A 48 -6.10 1.14 13.11
C ASP A 48 -4.65 0.68 12.89
N CYS A 49 -3.88 1.52 12.23
CA CYS A 49 -2.47 1.27 11.93
C CYS A 49 -1.67 2.58 11.98
N ASP A 50 -0.34 2.48 12.05
CA ASP A 50 0.54 3.64 12.23
C ASP A 50 0.31 4.74 11.20
N ASP A 51 0.21 4.35 9.91
CA ASP A 51 0.02 5.30 8.81
C ASP A 51 -1.30 6.06 8.92
N THR A 52 -2.41 5.38 9.23
CA THR A 52 -3.73 6.00 9.36
C THR A 52 -3.84 6.80 10.66
N ASN A 53 -3.24 6.31 11.74
CA ASN A 53 -3.21 7.02 13.01
C ASN A 53 -2.39 8.32 12.92
N ALA A 54 -1.30 8.34 12.14
CA ALA A 54 -0.56 9.57 11.85
C ALA A 54 -1.42 10.56 11.06
N MET A 55 -2.18 10.10 10.06
CA MET A 55 -3.12 10.91 9.29
C MET A 55 -4.19 11.53 10.20
N ARG A 56 -4.86 10.70 11.04
CA ARG A 56 -5.91 11.17 11.97
C ARG A 56 -5.39 12.24 12.91
N ARG A 57 -4.23 12.02 13.54
CA ARG A 57 -3.63 13.04 14.45
C ARG A 57 -3.36 14.35 13.73
N ALA A 58 -2.83 14.30 12.50
CA ALA A 58 -2.55 15.48 11.72
C ALA A 58 -3.81 16.27 11.35
N LEU A 59 -4.87 15.58 10.91
CA LEU A 59 -6.15 16.19 10.53
C LEU A 59 -6.88 16.81 11.73
N LEU A 60 -6.72 16.24 12.92
CA LEU A 60 -7.29 16.79 14.19
C LEU A 60 -6.53 18.00 14.71
N THR A 61 -5.38 18.36 14.17
CA THR A 61 -4.62 19.54 14.57
C THR A 61 -5.36 20.81 14.15
N GLN A 62 -5.85 21.60 15.10
CA GLN A 62 -6.64 22.83 14.84
C GLN A 62 -5.82 24.10 14.93
N SER A 63 -4.58 24.05 15.37
CA SER A 63 -3.72 25.24 15.51
C SER A 63 -3.47 25.92 14.16
N ALA A 64 -3.54 27.24 14.14
CA ALA A 64 -3.18 28.02 12.97
C ALA A 64 -1.71 27.84 12.57
N GLN A 65 -0.82 27.62 13.54
CA GLN A 65 0.57 27.22 13.33
C GLN A 65 0.82 25.86 13.97
N ALA A 66 1.39 24.90 13.25
CA ALA A 66 1.63 23.55 13.74
C ALA A 66 2.90 22.93 13.20
N ASN A 67 3.54 22.10 14.04
CA ASN A 67 4.55 21.14 13.62
C ASN A 67 3.90 19.75 13.58
N VAL A 68 3.80 19.18 12.40
CA VAL A 68 3.15 17.90 12.16
C VAL A 68 4.19 16.86 11.76
N ASN A 69 4.40 15.87 12.61
CA ASN A 69 5.27 14.74 12.31
C ASN A 69 4.44 13.49 12.01
N ILE A 70 4.54 13.00 10.78
CA ILE A 70 3.79 11.83 10.31
C ILE A 70 4.59 10.53 10.38
N GLY A 71 5.77 10.54 10.99
CA GLY A 71 6.61 9.35 11.08
C GLY A 71 7.05 8.84 9.71
N ALA A 72 6.80 7.55 9.45
CA ALA A 72 7.12 6.89 8.18
C ALA A 72 5.91 6.78 7.22
N ALA A 73 4.80 7.48 7.49
CA ALA A 73 3.54 7.37 6.77
C ALA A 73 3.58 8.09 5.40
N GLY A 74 3.95 7.36 4.35
CA GLY A 74 4.14 7.93 3.01
C GLY A 74 2.87 8.54 2.41
N THR A 75 1.74 7.87 2.56
CA THR A 75 0.43 8.36 2.09
C THR A 75 0.04 9.64 2.84
N ALA A 76 0.25 9.66 4.17
CA ALA A 76 -0.02 10.85 4.98
C ALA A 76 0.81 12.05 4.53
N MET A 77 2.12 11.87 4.25
CA MET A 77 2.97 12.94 3.73
C MET A 77 2.35 13.57 2.46
N ARG A 78 1.92 12.76 1.49
CA ARG A 78 1.41 13.26 0.20
C ARG A 78 0.05 13.93 0.33
N PHE A 79 -0.88 13.27 1.02
CA PHE A 79 -2.25 13.76 1.14
C PHE A 79 -2.33 15.00 2.03
N LEU A 80 -1.58 15.02 3.14
CA LEU A 80 -1.54 16.17 4.03
C LEU A 80 -0.82 17.38 3.41
N THR A 81 0.17 17.17 2.54
CA THR A 81 0.79 18.28 1.79
C THR A 81 -0.28 19.03 0.97
N ALA A 82 -1.09 18.30 0.19
CA ALA A 82 -2.17 18.90 -0.59
C ALA A 82 -3.27 19.49 0.30
N TYR A 83 -3.67 18.75 1.34
CA TYR A 83 -4.68 19.20 2.29
C TYR A 83 -4.27 20.53 2.96
N PHE A 84 -3.10 20.60 3.60
CA PHE A 84 -2.67 21.82 4.29
C PHE A 84 -2.43 22.97 3.33
N ALA A 85 -1.92 22.70 2.12
CA ALA A 85 -1.78 23.73 1.08
C ALA A 85 -3.11 24.37 0.68
N SER A 86 -4.22 23.61 0.77
CA SER A 86 -5.57 24.08 0.44
C SER A 86 -6.34 24.68 1.61
N GLN A 87 -5.73 24.77 2.83
CA GLN A 87 -6.39 25.29 4.03
C GLN A 87 -5.94 26.74 4.32
N PRO A 88 -6.68 27.78 3.89
CA PRO A 88 -6.28 29.17 4.13
C PRO A 88 -6.06 29.44 5.61
N TRP A 89 -5.11 30.34 5.93
CA TRP A 89 -4.77 30.80 7.28
C TRP A 89 -4.07 29.74 8.16
N ARG A 90 -3.60 28.65 7.58
CA ARG A 90 -2.81 27.65 8.29
C ARG A 90 -1.36 27.69 7.83
N SER A 91 -0.44 27.59 8.79
CA SER A 91 1.01 27.50 8.58
C SER A 91 1.51 26.23 9.23
N VAL A 92 2.05 25.28 8.45
CA VAL A 92 2.40 23.95 8.92
C VAL A 92 3.82 23.56 8.50
N LEU A 93 4.66 23.19 9.47
CA LEU A 93 5.87 22.43 9.20
C LEU A 93 5.51 20.93 9.18
N LEU A 94 5.47 20.35 7.98
CA LEU A 94 5.16 18.93 7.78
C LEU A 94 6.44 18.12 7.63
N ASP A 95 6.66 17.19 8.56
CA ASP A 95 7.89 16.41 8.68
C ASP A 95 7.62 14.91 8.92
N GLY A 96 8.68 14.11 8.90
CA GLY A 96 8.66 12.69 9.20
C GLY A 96 10.03 12.16 9.64
N THR A 97 10.16 10.83 9.67
CA THR A 97 11.42 10.17 10.03
C THR A 97 12.57 10.55 9.07
N PRO A 98 13.84 10.33 9.45
CA PRO A 98 14.99 10.54 8.55
C PRO A 98 14.85 9.79 7.21
N ARG A 99 14.15 8.65 7.19
CA ARG A 99 13.84 7.93 5.97
C ARG A 99 12.78 8.64 5.13
N MET A 100 11.73 9.20 5.77
CA MET A 100 10.71 9.99 5.05
C MET A 100 11.33 11.20 4.37
N ARG A 101 12.28 11.85 4.99
CA ARG A 101 13.04 12.98 4.44
C ARG A 101 13.89 12.62 3.19
N LYS A 102 14.05 11.32 2.87
CA LYS A 102 14.72 10.81 1.67
C LYS A 102 13.74 10.38 0.57
N ARG A 103 12.44 10.43 0.82
CA ARG A 103 11.41 10.09 -0.17
C ARG A 103 11.00 11.33 -0.96
N PRO A 104 11.08 11.29 -2.30
CA PRO A 104 10.79 12.46 -3.12
C PRO A 104 9.34 12.91 -2.97
N ILE A 105 9.12 14.24 -3.09
CA ILE A 105 7.81 14.88 -3.08
C ILE A 105 7.74 16.07 -4.05
N GLY A 106 8.83 16.37 -4.72
CA GLY A 106 8.98 17.56 -5.56
C GLY A 106 7.88 17.74 -6.60
N GLU A 107 7.51 16.67 -7.31
CA GLU A 107 6.45 16.76 -8.33
C GLU A 107 5.08 17.16 -7.77
N LEU A 108 4.75 16.70 -6.56
CA LEU A 108 3.52 17.12 -5.90
C LEU A 108 3.61 18.59 -5.49
N VAL A 109 4.74 19.02 -4.97
CA VAL A 109 4.95 20.42 -4.57
C VAL A 109 4.85 21.34 -5.80
N GLU A 110 5.47 21.00 -6.92
CA GLU A 110 5.38 21.75 -8.16
C GLU A 110 3.95 21.81 -8.71
N ALA A 111 3.22 20.69 -8.67
CA ALA A 111 1.82 20.64 -9.06
C ALA A 111 0.95 21.56 -8.19
N LEU A 112 1.18 21.57 -6.87
CA LEU A 112 0.48 22.44 -5.95
C LEU A 112 0.86 23.92 -6.16
N ARG A 113 2.13 24.23 -6.36
CA ARG A 113 2.62 25.59 -6.68
C ARG A 113 2.02 26.12 -7.98
N HIS A 114 1.84 25.26 -8.99
CA HIS A 114 1.13 25.61 -10.23
C HIS A 114 -0.31 26.06 -9.95
N CYS A 115 -0.94 25.50 -8.93
CA CYS A 115 -2.27 25.88 -8.45
C CYS A 115 -2.25 27.01 -7.42
N GLY A 116 -1.12 27.70 -7.21
CA GLY A 116 -0.98 28.85 -6.30
C GLY A 116 -0.69 28.49 -4.85
N ALA A 117 -0.24 27.27 -4.55
CA ALA A 117 0.20 26.91 -3.21
C ALA A 117 1.51 27.61 -2.83
N ASP A 118 1.63 27.94 -1.55
CA ASP A 118 2.80 28.52 -0.93
C ASP A 118 3.50 27.46 -0.06
N ILE A 119 4.51 26.81 -0.63
CA ILE A 119 5.22 25.70 -0.03
C ILE A 119 6.72 25.91 -0.21
N ASP A 120 7.48 25.83 0.89
CA ASP A 120 8.93 25.88 0.88
C ASP A 120 9.53 24.56 1.40
N TYR A 121 10.70 24.20 0.87
CA TYR A 121 11.50 23.11 1.40
C TYR A 121 12.33 23.60 2.59
N TYR A 122 12.16 22.97 3.75
CA TYR A 122 12.88 23.38 4.96
C TYR A 122 14.38 23.01 4.94
N ALA A 123 14.75 21.93 4.22
CA ALA A 123 16.13 21.42 4.20
C ALA A 123 16.66 21.18 2.79
N SER A 124 16.08 20.26 2.03
CA SER A 124 16.55 19.84 0.70
C SER A 124 15.46 20.00 -0.33
N GLU A 125 15.77 20.61 -1.47
CA GLU A 125 14.88 20.74 -2.61
C GLU A 125 14.33 19.38 -3.05
N GLY A 126 13.00 19.31 -3.26
CA GLY A 126 12.31 18.08 -3.66
C GLY A 126 12.00 17.08 -2.54
N TYR A 127 12.38 17.37 -1.29
CA TYR A 127 12.24 16.45 -0.15
C TYR A 127 11.67 17.11 1.11
N PRO A 128 10.94 16.35 1.95
CA PRO A 128 10.54 16.85 3.27
C PRO A 128 11.76 17.18 4.16
N PRO A 129 11.61 18.04 5.20
CA PRO A 129 10.39 18.70 5.66
C PRO A 129 9.91 19.81 4.76
N LEU A 130 8.59 20.08 4.79
CA LEU A 130 7.95 21.15 4.03
C LEU A 130 7.37 22.20 4.97
N TRP A 131 7.62 23.48 4.67
CA TRP A 131 6.87 24.59 5.24
C TRP A 131 5.73 24.94 4.32
N ILE A 132 4.49 24.88 4.81
CA ILE A 132 3.28 25.02 4.01
C ILE A 132 2.46 26.18 4.57
N GLU A 133 2.25 27.23 3.76
CA GLU A 133 1.31 28.30 4.03
C GLU A 133 0.03 28.05 3.24
N GLY A 134 -1.05 27.73 3.94
CA GLY A 134 -2.34 27.41 3.31
C GLY A 134 -2.94 28.58 2.53
N ARG A 135 -3.44 28.29 1.32
CA ARG A 135 -3.99 29.28 0.39
C ARG A 135 -5.29 28.76 -0.24
N HIS A 136 -6.08 29.69 -0.78
CA HIS A 136 -7.12 29.31 -1.73
C HIS A 136 -6.47 28.92 -3.05
N LEU A 137 -6.50 27.63 -3.37
CA LEU A 137 -5.91 27.12 -4.60
C LEU A 137 -6.82 27.38 -5.79
N LYS A 138 -6.23 27.62 -6.97
CA LYS A 138 -6.93 27.71 -8.26
C LYS A 138 -6.01 27.26 -9.38
N ALA A 139 -6.57 26.76 -10.46
CA ALA A 139 -5.84 26.46 -11.68
C ALA A 139 -6.37 27.37 -12.81
N ASP A 140 -5.47 28.14 -13.45
CA ASP A 140 -5.83 28.99 -14.58
C ASP A 140 -5.69 28.24 -15.94
N ALA A 141 -5.07 27.03 -15.92
CA ALA A 141 -4.87 26.13 -17.06
C ALA A 141 -4.83 24.66 -16.59
N PRO A 142 -5.00 23.69 -17.50
CA PRO A 142 -4.81 22.28 -17.16
C PRO A 142 -3.44 22.02 -16.54
N LEU A 143 -3.43 21.18 -15.50
CA LEU A 143 -2.22 20.75 -14.82
C LEU A 143 -1.63 19.52 -15.52
N ARG A 144 -0.37 19.58 -15.91
CA ARG A 144 0.35 18.42 -16.46
C ARG A 144 1.07 17.68 -15.36
N MET A 145 0.87 16.36 -15.30
CA MET A 145 1.52 15.49 -14.33
C MET A 145 2.03 14.22 -15.00
N ARG A 146 3.23 13.78 -14.60
CA ARG A 146 3.73 12.47 -15.02
C ARG A 146 2.99 11.35 -14.30
N GLY A 147 2.33 10.46 -15.06
CA GLY A 147 1.55 9.36 -14.52
C GLY A 147 2.38 8.16 -14.05
N ASN A 148 3.67 8.10 -14.41
CA ASN A 148 4.56 6.98 -14.15
C ASN A 148 5.40 7.13 -12.86
N VAL A 149 5.22 8.18 -12.05
CA VAL A 149 6.00 8.40 -10.83
C VAL A 149 5.26 7.92 -9.59
N SER A 150 4.09 8.49 -9.30
CA SER A 150 3.30 8.08 -8.12
C SER A 150 1.83 8.43 -8.27
N SER A 151 0.96 7.42 -8.25
CA SER A 151 -0.50 7.62 -8.19
C SER A 151 -0.94 8.40 -6.94
N GLN A 152 -0.12 8.45 -5.88
CA GLN A 152 -0.42 9.24 -4.69
C GLN A 152 -0.38 10.75 -4.96
N TYR A 153 0.48 11.22 -5.87
CA TYR A 153 0.54 12.63 -6.24
C TYR A 153 -0.73 13.04 -7.00
N VAL A 154 -1.12 12.23 -7.98
CA VAL A 154 -2.36 12.45 -8.73
C VAL A 154 -3.56 12.42 -7.77
N SER A 155 -3.65 11.39 -6.91
CA SER A 155 -4.72 11.27 -5.90
C SER A 155 -4.78 12.47 -4.95
N ALA A 156 -3.63 13.00 -4.52
CA ALA A 156 -3.57 14.17 -3.64
C ALA A 156 -4.14 15.42 -4.31
N MET A 157 -3.75 15.66 -5.56
CA MET A 157 -4.30 16.78 -6.36
C MET A 157 -5.79 16.61 -6.63
N MET A 158 -6.24 15.40 -6.97
CA MET A 158 -7.66 15.12 -7.19
C MET A 158 -8.51 15.46 -5.97
N MET A 159 -8.11 15.00 -4.77
CA MET A 159 -8.93 15.17 -3.56
C MET A 159 -9.12 16.64 -3.16
N VAL A 160 -8.16 17.53 -3.42
CA VAL A 160 -8.29 18.97 -3.09
C VAL A 160 -8.96 19.78 -4.20
N ALA A 161 -9.03 19.24 -5.41
CA ALA A 161 -9.56 19.93 -6.59
C ALA A 161 -11.03 20.39 -6.47
N PRO A 162 -11.97 19.65 -5.83
CA PRO A 162 -13.34 20.11 -5.62
C PRO A 162 -13.45 21.40 -4.82
N MET A 163 -12.43 21.71 -3.99
CA MET A 163 -12.36 22.95 -3.20
C MET A 163 -11.77 24.14 -3.97
N MET A 164 -11.25 23.92 -5.18
CA MET A 164 -10.72 24.97 -6.05
C MET A 164 -11.83 25.64 -6.83
N LYS A 165 -11.73 26.97 -6.97
CA LYS A 165 -12.66 27.71 -7.84
C LYS A 165 -12.47 27.27 -9.30
N GLY A 166 -13.51 26.67 -9.89
CA GLY A 166 -13.48 26.15 -11.26
C GLY A 166 -12.93 24.72 -11.39
N GLY A 167 -12.58 24.06 -10.26
CA GLY A 167 -12.10 22.68 -10.30
C GLY A 167 -10.68 22.54 -10.85
N LEU A 168 -10.38 21.38 -11.41
CA LEU A 168 -9.06 21.06 -11.96
C LEU A 168 -9.17 20.05 -13.11
N THR A 169 -8.48 20.32 -14.21
CA THR A 169 -8.20 19.35 -15.24
C THR A 169 -6.75 18.90 -15.12
N ILE A 170 -6.50 17.58 -15.01
CA ILE A 170 -5.16 17.01 -14.94
C ILE A 170 -4.90 16.25 -16.25
N GLU A 171 -3.85 16.63 -16.97
CA GLU A 171 -3.33 15.92 -18.16
C GLU A 171 -2.21 14.98 -17.71
N ILE A 172 -2.36 13.68 -17.97
CA ILE A 172 -1.41 12.64 -17.56
C ILE A 172 -0.44 12.36 -18.70
N GLU A 173 0.83 12.56 -18.45
CA GLU A 173 1.92 12.27 -19.38
C GLU A 173 2.54 10.90 -19.09
N GLY A 174 2.84 10.11 -20.12
CA GLY A 174 3.56 8.83 -20.02
C GLY A 174 2.73 7.65 -19.50
N GLY A 175 1.38 7.78 -19.49
CA GLY A 175 0.49 6.73 -19.01
C GLY A 175 0.37 6.69 -17.47
N LEU A 176 -0.75 6.22 -16.97
CA LEU A 176 -1.05 6.20 -15.53
C LEU A 176 -0.66 4.86 -14.89
N THR A 177 0.47 4.84 -14.21
CA THR A 177 0.88 3.69 -13.38
C THR A 177 0.00 3.59 -12.14
N SER A 178 -0.31 2.37 -11.73
CA SER A 178 -1.19 2.13 -10.56
C SER A 178 -2.56 2.80 -10.70
N ARG A 179 -3.12 2.76 -11.91
CA ARG A 179 -4.43 3.34 -12.26
C ARG A 179 -5.54 2.97 -11.27
N PRO A 180 -5.65 1.74 -10.73
CA PRO A 180 -6.68 1.40 -9.76
C PRO A 180 -6.72 2.29 -8.52
N TYR A 181 -5.60 2.83 -8.08
CA TYR A 181 -5.57 3.77 -6.93
C TYR A 181 -6.14 5.15 -7.28
N VAL A 182 -6.04 5.56 -8.53
CA VAL A 182 -6.67 6.80 -9.02
C VAL A 182 -8.17 6.60 -9.18
N GLU A 183 -8.59 5.45 -9.72
CA GLU A 183 -10.00 5.07 -9.82
C GLU A 183 -10.66 4.94 -8.44
N MET A 184 -9.98 4.31 -7.46
CA MET A 184 -10.41 4.27 -6.06
C MET A 184 -10.62 5.69 -5.50
N THR A 185 -9.68 6.60 -5.78
CA THR A 185 -9.79 7.99 -5.33
C THR A 185 -11.02 8.65 -5.96
N ALA A 186 -11.22 8.51 -7.28
CA ALA A 186 -12.37 9.07 -7.98
C ALA A 186 -13.70 8.49 -7.47
N ALA A 187 -13.76 7.18 -7.20
CA ALA A 187 -14.94 6.52 -6.66
C ALA A 187 -15.30 7.06 -5.26
N LEU A 188 -14.31 7.21 -4.38
CA LEU A 188 -14.53 7.80 -3.06
C LEU A 188 -14.95 9.28 -3.17
N MET A 189 -14.32 10.07 -4.03
CA MET A 189 -14.72 11.45 -4.27
C MET A 189 -16.18 11.56 -4.74
N ARG A 190 -16.61 10.70 -5.67
CA ARG A 190 -18.02 10.64 -6.13
C ARG A 190 -18.96 10.24 -4.99
N HIS A 191 -18.55 9.28 -4.14
CA HIS A 191 -19.34 8.88 -2.97
C HIS A 191 -19.61 10.06 -2.03
N PHE A 192 -18.66 11.00 -1.92
CA PHE A 192 -18.80 12.25 -1.17
C PHE A 192 -19.30 13.42 -2.03
N GLY A 193 -19.92 13.17 -3.16
CA GLY A 193 -20.67 14.16 -3.96
C GLY A 193 -19.84 14.98 -4.94
N ALA A 194 -18.54 14.71 -5.11
CA ALA A 194 -17.74 15.39 -6.13
C ALA A 194 -18.04 14.84 -7.53
N GLU A 195 -17.91 15.70 -8.54
CA GLU A 195 -18.03 15.34 -9.94
C GLU A 195 -16.64 15.15 -10.55
N VAL A 196 -16.33 13.88 -10.86
CA VAL A 196 -15.00 13.45 -11.34
C VAL A 196 -15.14 12.54 -12.54
N THR A 197 -14.43 12.84 -13.62
CA THR A 197 -14.30 11.98 -14.79
C THR A 197 -12.84 11.56 -14.96
N VAL A 198 -12.58 10.26 -15.01
CA VAL A 198 -11.24 9.70 -15.27
C VAL A 198 -11.23 9.13 -16.68
N GLY A 199 -10.53 9.81 -17.57
CA GLY A 199 -10.29 9.37 -18.94
C GLY A 199 -9.01 8.53 -19.05
N GLU A 200 -8.54 8.31 -20.27
CA GLU A 200 -7.30 7.58 -20.54
C GLU A 200 -6.07 8.39 -20.12
N SER A 201 -5.99 9.63 -20.54
CA SER A 201 -4.88 10.56 -20.27
C SER A 201 -5.31 11.88 -19.60
N THR A 202 -6.59 12.01 -19.22
CA THR A 202 -7.13 13.26 -18.67
C THR A 202 -8.07 12.95 -17.52
N ILE A 203 -7.94 13.69 -16.42
CA ILE A 203 -8.86 13.63 -15.28
C ILE A 203 -9.50 14.99 -15.12
N VAL A 204 -10.83 15.06 -15.13
CA VAL A 204 -11.59 16.31 -14.98
C VAL A 204 -12.32 16.28 -13.64
N ILE A 205 -12.12 17.29 -12.83
CA ILE A 205 -12.76 17.46 -11.52
C ILE A 205 -13.45 18.80 -11.49
N GLU A 206 -14.76 18.82 -11.25
CA GLU A 206 -15.53 20.04 -11.12
C GLU A 206 -15.28 20.73 -9.79
N GLY A 207 -15.29 22.06 -9.79
CA GLY A 207 -15.14 22.91 -8.59
C GLY A 207 -16.43 22.92 -7.76
N LYS A 208 -16.78 21.78 -7.19
CA LYS A 208 -17.97 21.56 -6.39
C LYS A 208 -17.56 20.93 -5.05
N PRO A 209 -17.72 21.65 -3.93
CA PRO A 209 -17.39 21.13 -2.61
C PRO A 209 -18.06 19.79 -2.31
N TYR A 210 -17.41 18.98 -1.49
CA TYR A 210 -17.93 17.72 -1.01
C TYR A 210 -19.24 17.88 -0.23
N SER A 211 -20.06 16.83 -0.24
CA SER A 211 -21.33 16.76 0.48
C SER A 211 -21.23 15.81 1.67
N PRO A 212 -22.00 16.01 2.74
CA PRO A 212 -22.09 15.09 3.86
C PRO A 212 -22.43 13.66 3.40
N SER A 213 -21.65 12.69 3.84
CA SER A 213 -21.90 11.28 3.55
C SER A 213 -21.31 10.39 4.63
N SER A 214 -21.74 9.13 4.68
CA SER A 214 -21.18 8.11 5.55
C SER A 214 -20.55 6.99 4.72
N LEU A 215 -19.39 6.49 5.16
CA LEU A 215 -18.69 5.39 4.53
C LEU A 215 -18.26 4.38 5.59
N THR A 216 -18.49 3.09 5.35
CA THR A 216 -17.84 2.01 6.11
C THR A 216 -16.72 1.43 5.25
N VAL A 217 -15.50 1.47 5.78
CA VAL A 217 -14.31 0.99 5.06
C VAL A 217 -14.29 -0.53 5.05
N GLU A 218 -14.13 -1.14 3.90
CA GLU A 218 -13.94 -2.59 3.74
C GLU A 218 -12.58 -3.06 4.24
N SER A 219 -12.41 -4.37 4.41
CA SER A 219 -11.13 -4.98 4.76
C SER A 219 -10.07 -4.85 3.66
N ASP A 220 -8.80 -4.92 4.05
CA ASP A 220 -7.64 -4.63 3.19
C ASP A 220 -7.26 -5.84 2.32
N TRP A 221 -7.42 -5.71 0.99
CA TRP A 221 -7.04 -6.75 0.04
C TRP A 221 -5.52 -6.96 -0.08
N SER A 222 -4.71 -5.93 0.22
CA SER A 222 -3.26 -6.16 0.35
C SER A 222 -2.94 -7.08 1.53
N ALA A 223 -3.66 -6.90 2.67
CA ALA A 223 -3.52 -7.78 3.83
C ALA A 223 -4.00 -9.21 3.53
N ALA A 224 -5.04 -9.36 2.73
CA ALA A 224 -5.52 -10.66 2.28
C ALA A 224 -4.46 -11.44 1.51
N SER A 225 -3.58 -10.78 0.73
CA SER A 225 -2.60 -11.44 -0.11
C SER A 225 -1.69 -12.42 0.63
N TYR A 226 -1.34 -12.12 1.88
CA TYR A 226 -0.52 -13.02 2.72
C TYR A 226 -1.25 -14.31 3.11
N TRP A 227 -2.58 -14.26 3.20
CA TRP A 227 -3.41 -15.44 3.45
C TRP A 227 -3.60 -16.30 2.20
N TYR A 228 -3.64 -15.66 1.03
CA TYR A 228 -3.57 -16.36 -0.25
C TYR A 228 -2.24 -17.12 -0.40
N GLU A 229 -1.13 -16.51 0.01
CA GLU A 229 0.19 -17.15 0.06
C GLU A 229 0.17 -18.37 1.00
N ILE A 230 -0.34 -18.23 2.22
CA ILE A 230 -0.47 -19.34 3.17
C ILE A 230 -1.31 -20.46 2.58
N LYS A 231 -2.43 -20.15 1.91
CA LYS A 231 -3.28 -21.14 1.25
C LYS A 231 -2.55 -21.90 0.13
N ALA A 232 -1.76 -21.18 -0.67
CA ALA A 232 -0.94 -21.80 -1.73
C ALA A 232 0.12 -22.77 -1.16
N LEU A 233 0.66 -22.46 0.03
CA LEU A 233 1.69 -23.26 0.72
C LEU A 233 1.11 -24.37 1.60
N CYS A 234 -0.12 -24.22 2.09
CA CYS A 234 -0.88 -25.14 2.92
C CYS A 234 -2.28 -25.38 2.34
N PRO A 235 -2.40 -26.20 1.28
CA PRO A 235 -3.68 -26.44 0.59
C PRO A 235 -4.79 -26.98 1.47
N ASP A 236 -4.44 -27.76 2.49
CA ASP A 236 -5.41 -28.41 3.39
C ASP A 236 -5.98 -27.47 4.46
N LEU A 237 -5.35 -26.32 4.71
CA LEU A 237 -5.84 -25.34 5.68
C LEU A 237 -7.07 -24.61 5.14
N ASN A 238 -8.21 -24.70 5.81
CA ASN A 238 -9.40 -23.95 5.47
C ASN A 238 -9.26 -22.50 5.98
N ILE A 239 -9.31 -21.52 5.08
CA ILE A 239 -9.13 -20.11 5.41
C ILE A 239 -10.35 -19.31 5.01
N ARG A 240 -10.92 -18.56 5.96
CA ARG A 240 -11.93 -17.54 5.73
C ARG A 240 -11.38 -16.17 6.08
N LEU A 241 -11.61 -15.19 5.21
CA LEU A 241 -11.17 -13.81 5.37
C LEU A 241 -12.38 -12.90 5.41
N ASN A 242 -12.66 -12.30 6.55
CA ASN A 242 -13.85 -11.49 6.78
C ASN A 242 -13.68 -10.05 6.29
N GLY A 243 -14.79 -9.42 5.90
CA GLY A 243 -14.89 -8.01 5.55
C GLY A 243 -14.42 -7.63 4.14
N LEU A 244 -14.06 -8.60 3.30
CA LEU A 244 -13.71 -8.38 1.89
C LEU A 244 -14.96 -8.34 1.02
N GLN A 245 -14.98 -7.45 0.02
CA GLN A 245 -16.13 -7.26 -0.89
C GLN A 245 -15.76 -7.72 -2.31
N SER A 246 -16.73 -8.28 -3.02
CA SER A 246 -16.57 -8.75 -4.42
C SER A 246 -16.43 -7.60 -5.41
N ASP A 247 -17.10 -6.47 -5.14
CA ASP A 247 -17.08 -5.23 -5.91
C ASP A 247 -16.13 -4.17 -5.32
N SER A 248 -15.02 -4.63 -4.73
CA SER A 248 -14.03 -3.81 -4.05
C SER A 248 -13.48 -2.70 -4.94
N LEU A 249 -13.32 -1.51 -4.34
CA LEU A 249 -12.61 -0.39 -4.95
C LEU A 249 -11.08 -0.59 -4.95
N GLN A 250 -10.56 -1.56 -4.21
CA GLN A 250 -9.13 -1.84 -4.11
C GLN A 250 -8.64 -2.62 -5.34
N GLY A 251 -7.68 -2.05 -6.08
CA GLY A 251 -7.06 -2.76 -7.21
C GLY A 251 -6.38 -4.07 -6.80
N ASP A 252 -5.95 -4.17 -5.53
CA ASP A 252 -5.31 -5.36 -4.97
C ASP A 252 -6.29 -6.54 -4.79
N SER A 253 -7.61 -6.35 -4.96
CA SER A 253 -8.61 -7.44 -5.03
C SER A 253 -8.30 -8.43 -6.14
N ARG A 254 -7.55 -8.03 -7.18
CA ARG A 254 -7.04 -8.92 -8.22
C ARG A 254 -6.09 -10.00 -7.71
N VAL A 255 -5.69 -9.97 -6.44
CA VAL A 255 -5.00 -11.09 -5.79
C VAL A 255 -5.78 -12.41 -5.99
N ALA A 256 -7.11 -12.36 -5.96
CA ALA A 256 -7.97 -13.50 -6.23
C ALA A 256 -7.77 -14.11 -7.63
N GLU A 257 -7.43 -13.28 -8.63
CA GLU A 257 -7.13 -13.74 -9.99
C GLU A 257 -5.69 -14.27 -10.10
N TYR A 258 -4.71 -13.53 -9.57
CA TYR A 258 -3.31 -13.93 -9.63
C TYR A 258 -3.04 -15.23 -8.89
N PHE A 259 -3.70 -15.45 -7.76
CA PHE A 259 -3.46 -16.65 -6.96
C PHE A 259 -4.14 -17.92 -7.52
N LYS A 260 -5.03 -17.82 -8.51
CA LYS A 260 -5.45 -18.97 -9.31
C LYS A 260 -4.28 -19.65 -9.99
N LEU A 261 -3.25 -18.90 -10.36
CA LEU A 261 -2.01 -19.43 -10.94
C LEU A 261 -1.24 -20.34 -9.97
N PHE A 262 -1.48 -20.18 -8.67
CA PHE A 262 -0.91 -21.01 -7.60
C PHE A 262 -1.90 -22.05 -7.05
N GLY A 263 -3.07 -22.22 -7.69
CA GLY A 263 -4.11 -23.16 -7.29
C GLY A 263 -5.09 -22.64 -6.24
N VAL A 264 -4.98 -21.39 -5.79
CA VAL A 264 -5.91 -20.83 -4.80
C VAL A 264 -7.16 -20.33 -5.48
N THR A 265 -8.31 -20.84 -5.06
CA THR A 265 -9.63 -20.40 -5.51
C THR A 265 -10.29 -19.50 -4.46
N THR A 266 -11.16 -18.61 -4.91
CA THR A 266 -11.87 -17.66 -4.06
C THR A 266 -13.36 -17.86 -4.22
N GLU A 267 -14.04 -18.14 -3.11
CA GLU A 267 -15.49 -18.17 -3.01
C GLU A 267 -15.94 -16.96 -2.20
N TYR A 268 -16.74 -16.08 -2.82
CA TYR A 268 -17.31 -14.93 -2.13
C TYR A 268 -18.50 -15.36 -1.27
N THR A 269 -18.54 -14.88 -0.04
CA THR A 269 -19.57 -15.14 0.96
C THR A 269 -20.23 -13.83 1.39
N ASP A 270 -21.29 -13.89 2.17
CA ASP A 270 -21.98 -12.69 2.69
C ASP A 270 -21.08 -11.80 3.55
N ASN A 271 -20.01 -12.32 4.13
CA ASN A 271 -19.11 -11.58 5.06
C ASN A 271 -17.65 -11.56 4.61
N GLY A 272 -17.32 -11.93 3.39
CA GLY A 272 -15.94 -11.95 2.91
C GLY A 272 -15.66 -13.03 1.88
N VAL A 273 -14.55 -13.76 2.04
CA VAL A 273 -14.17 -14.84 1.13
C VAL A 273 -13.74 -16.10 1.87
N ALA A 274 -14.02 -17.25 1.27
CA ALA A 274 -13.44 -18.55 1.64
C ALA A 274 -12.40 -18.94 0.57
N LEU A 275 -11.20 -19.35 1.02
CA LEU A 275 -10.13 -19.77 0.13
C LEU A 275 -10.16 -21.30 -0.06
N GLY A 276 -10.38 -21.72 -1.31
CA GLY A 276 -10.27 -23.08 -1.76
C GLY A 276 -8.92 -23.36 -2.42
N PHE A 277 -8.71 -24.61 -2.84
CA PHE A 277 -7.52 -25.02 -3.58
C PHE A 277 -7.89 -25.99 -4.69
N CYS A 278 -7.22 -25.87 -5.83
CA CYS A 278 -7.26 -26.80 -6.95
C CYS A 278 -5.84 -26.99 -7.50
N ASP A 279 -5.64 -28.08 -8.25
CA ASP A 279 -4.34 -28.31 -8.89
C ASP A 279 -3.99 -27.17 -9.84
N ALA A 280 -2.74 -26.73 -9.79
CA ALA A 280 -2.17 -25.70 -10.67
C ALA A 280 -1.00 -26.30 -11.46
N ASP A 281 -0.85 -25.85 -12.70
CA ASP A 281 0.34 -26.14 -13.52
C ASP A 281 1.52 -25.33 -13.00
N ARG A 282 2.40 -25.98 -12.27
CA ARG A 282 3.58 -25.36 -11.65
C ARG A 282 4.82 -25.36 -12.56
N ASP A 283 4.76 -26.08 -13.68
CA ASP A 283 5.87 -26.12 -14.65
C ASP A 283 5.82 -24.92 -15.61
N ALA A 284 4.66 -24.29 -15.74
CA ALA A 284 4.50 -23.11 -16.57
C ALA A 284 5.16 -21.86 -15.96
N THR A 285 5.97 -21.17 -16.75
CA THR A 285 6.54 -19.87 -16.34
C THR A 285 5.44 -18.81 -16.21
N LEU A 286 5.32 -18.21 -15.03
CA LEU A 286 4.41 -17.11 -14.79
C LEU A 286 4.88 -15.84 -15.51
N ASN A 287 4.02 -15.27 -16.35
CA ASN A 287 4.25 -13.97 -16.97
C ASN A 287 3.20 -13.00 -16.47
N ILE A 288 3.58 -12.09 -15.55
CA ILE A 288 2.65 -11.19 -14.85
C ILE A 288 3.14 -9.75 -14.97
N ASP A 289 2.24 -8.83 -15.27
CA ASP A 289 2.46 -7.39 -15.14
C ASP A 289 1.74 -6.87 -13.89
N LEU A 290 2.50 -6.31 -12.94
CA LEU A 290 2.01 -5.74 -11.69
C LEU A 290 2.07 -4.21 -11.66
N SER A 291 2.16 -3.55 -12.81
CA SER A 291 2.12 -2.08 -12.91
C SER A 291 0.88 -1.47 -12.24
N SER A 292 -0.22 -2.19 -12.24
CA SER A 292 -1.48 -1.78 -11.62
C SER A 292 -1.63 -2.18 -10.15
N GLN A 293 -0.94 -3.25 -9.70
CA GLN A 293 -1.01 -3.80 -8.33
C GLN A 293 0.40 -3.98 -7.71
N PRO A 294 1.24 -2.94 -7.67
CA PRO A 294 2.63 -3.09 -7.22
C PRO A 294 2.75 -3.48 -5.74
N ASP A 295 1.72 -3.26 -4.96
CA ASP A 295 1.74 -3.50 -3.51
C ASP A 295 1.58 -4.98 -3.11
N ILE A 296 1.16 -5.87 -4.02
CA ILE A 296 1.12 -7.32 -3.80
C ILE A 296 2.30 -8.06 -4.45
N ALA A 297 3.25 -7.33 -5.04
CA ALA A 297 4.38 -7.93 -5.75
C ALA A 297 5.25 -8.81 -4.86
N GLN A 298 5.55 -8.37 -3.62
CA GLN A 298 6.37 -9.16 -2.69
C GLN A 298 5.72 -10.51 -2.40
N THR A 299 4.43 -10.53 -2.12
CA THR A 299 3.69 -11.76 -1.83
C THR A 299 3.73 -12.71 -3.03
N ILE A 300 3.46 -12.21 -4.24
CA ILE A 300 3.46 -13.04 -5.46
C ILE A 300 4.85 -13.61 -5.74
N VAL A 301 5.91 -12.80 -5.65
CA VAL A 301 7.29 -13.24 -5.91
C VAL A 301 7.74 -14.29 -4.89
N VAL A 302 7.47 -14.06 -3.60
CA VAL A 302 7.83 -15.01 -2.54
C VAL A 302 7.03 -16.31 -2.71
N THR A 303 5.72 -16.23 -2.99
CA THR A 303 4.89 -17.41 -3.25
C THR A 303 5.43 -18.22 -4.44
N ALA A 304 5.79 -17.58 -5.54
CA ALA A 304 6.33 -18.25 -6.72
C ALA A 304 7.60 -19.03 -6.39
N CYS A 305 8.54 -18.42 -5.67
CA CYS A 305 9.76 -19.10 -5.20
C CYS A 305 9.42 -20.29 -4.27
N LEU A 306 8.58 -20.08 -3.26
CA LEU A 306 8.24 -21.13 -2.28
C LEU A 306 7.44 -22.30 -2.86
N THR A 307 6.72 -22.07 -3.96
CA THR A 307 5.98 -23.12 -4.69
C THR A 307 6.81 -23.77 -5.80
N GLY A 308 8.01 -23.26 -6.07
CA GLY A 308 8.89 -23.78 -7.11
C GLY A 308 8.50 -23.37 -8.53
N GLN A 309 7.69 -22.32 -8.69
CA GLN A 309 7.15 -21.92 -9.98
C GLN A 309 8.01 -20.84 -10.64
N PRO A 310 8.59 -21.08 -11.83
CA PRO A 310 9.39 -20.09 -12.54
C PRO A 310 8.54 -18.88 -12.91
N PHE A 311 9.16 -17.70 -12.96
CA PHE A 311 8.42 -16.47 -13.26
C PHE A 311 9.24 -15.41 -14.00
N ARG A 312 8.50 -14.54 -14.70
CA ARG A 312 8.91 -13.23 -15.17
C ARG A 312 7.82 -12.20 -14.82
N ILE A 313 8.09 -11.35 -13.83
CA ILE A 313 7.12 -10.38 -13.29
C ILE A 313 7.64 -8.97 -13.60
N GLY A 314 6.86 -8.21 -14.36
CA GLY A 314 7.15 -6.84 -14.80
C GLY A 314 6.28 -5.78 -14.14
N GLY A 315 6.46 -4.51 -14.58
CA GLY A 315 5.70 -3.37 -14.09
C GLY A 315 6.13 -2.87 -12.69
N LEU A 316 7.35 -3.22 -12.24
CA LEU A 316 7.81 -3.03 -10.86
C LEU A 316 8.64 -1.76 -10.62
N HIS A 317 8.78 -0.86 -11.59
CA HIS A 317 9.64 0.31 -11.51
C HIS A 317 9.36 1.21 -10.29
N THR A 318 8.09 1.33 -9.86
CA THR A 318 7.74 2.13 -8.68
C THR A 318 8.21 1.53 -7.36
N LEU A 319 8.61 0.26 -7.32
CA LEU A 319 9.05 -0.42 -6.11
C LEU A 319 10.44 0.02 -5.65
N ARG A 320 11.25 0.64 -6.53
CA ARG A 320 12.56 1.20 -6.19
C ARG A 320 12.51 2.36 -5.19
N ILE A 321 11.43 3.13 -5.20
CA ILE A 321 11.26 4.37 -4.44
C ILE A 321 10.22 4.28 -3.31
N LYS A 322 9.86 3.06 -2.91
CA LYS A 322 8.93 2.81 -1.79
C LYS A 322 9.65 2.92 -0.43
N GLU A 323 9.22 2.15 0.56
CA GLU A 323 9.84 2.08 1.88
C GLU A 323 11.31 1.65 1.82
N THR A 324 11.64 0.78 0.90
CA THR A 324 12.98 0.38 0.50
C THR A 324 13.05 0.24 -1.02
N ASP A 325 14.22 0.00 -1.58
CA ASP A 325 14.31 -0.62 -2.90
C ASP A 325 13.85 -2.08 -2.76
N ARG A 326 12.57 -2.32 -3.06
CA ARG A 326 11.93 -3.61 -2.86
C ARG A 326 12.46 -4.68 -3.80
N LEU A 327 12.96 -4.31 -4.98
CA LEU A 327 13.55 -5.27 -5.92
C LEU A 327 14.84 -5.85 -5.35
N GLU A 328 15.74 -5.00 -4.89
CA GLU A 328 17.00 -5.43 -4.27
C GLU A 328 16.75 -6.15 -2.93
N ALA A 329 15.76 -5.69 -2.16
CA ALA A 329 15.38 -6.35 -0.91
C ALA A 329 14.87 -7.78 -1.16
N LEU A 330 13.98 -7.98 -2.13
CA LEU A 330 13.50 -9.31 -2.53
C LEU A 330 14.66 -10.20 -3.00
N ARG A 331 15.49 -9.70 -3.90
CA ARG A 331 16.65 -10.44 -4.43
C ARG A 331 17.58 -10.89 -3.30
N ALA A 332 17.93 -9.97 -2.40
CA ALA A 332 18.85 -10.27 -1.31
C ALA A 332 18.28 -11.25 -0.28
N GLN A 333 16.98 -11.16 0.03
CA GLN A 333 16.38 -12.02 1.05
C GLN A 333 15.98 -13.40 0.48
N LEU A 334 15.56 -13.48 -0.78
CA LEU A 334 15.28 -14.74 -1.46
C LEU A 334 16.56 -15.56 -1.68
N ALA A 335 17.69 -14.89 -1.94
CA ALA A 335 18.98 -15.58 -2.03
C ALA A 335 19.37 -16.32 -0.74
N GLN A 336 18.99 -15.82 0.46
CA GLN A 336 19.19 -16.57 1.71
C GLN A 336 18.37 -17.86 1.79
N LEU A 337 17.24 -17.90 1.08
CA LEU A 337 16.37 -19.09 0.97
C LEU A 337 16.75 -20.00 -0.20
N GLY A 338 17.85 -19.71 -0.91
CA GLY A 338 18.32 -20.48 -2.05
C GLY A 338 17.69 -20.08 -3.39
N PHE A 339 16.91 -18.99 -3.46
CA PHE A 339 16.27 -18.54 -4.68
C PHE A 339 17.04 -17.34 -5.28
N ASN A 340 17.81 -17.60 -6.35
CA ASN A 340 18.61 -16.57 -7.01
C ASN A 340 17.80 -15.91 -8.12
N ILE A 341 17.02 -14.90 -7.77
CA ILE A 341 16.21 -14.12 -8.72
C ILE A 341 17.05 -13.04 -9.40
N GLU A 342 16.69 -12.71 -10.63
CA GLU A 342 17.34 -11.69 -11.44
C GLU A 342 16.50 -10.43 -11.53
N ILE A 343 17.17 -9.27 -11.63
CA ILE A 343 16.54 -7.97 -11.88
C ILE A 343 16.95 -7.52 -13.29
N ALA A 344 15.97 -7.26 -14.14
CA ALA A 344 16.19 -6.72 -15.48
C ALA A 344 15.42 -5.39 -15.65
N ASP A 345 16.00 -4.48 -16.45
CA ASP A 345 15.40 -3.20 -16.86
C ASP A 345 14.85 -2.37 -15.69
N ASP A 346 15.47 -2.50 -14.50
CA ASP A 346 15.06 -1.83 -13.26
C ASP A 346 13.59 -2.01 -12.84
N SER A 347 12.87 -2.94 -13.47
CA SER A 347 11.41 -3.08 -13.33
C SER A 347 10.89 -4.51 -13.49
N ILE A 348 11.77 -5.47 -13.73
CA ILE A 348 11.40 -6.87 -13.96
C ILE A 348 12.17 -7.75 -12.97
N LEU A 349 11.45 -8.67 -12.33
CA LEU A 349 12.03 -9.80 -11.59
C LEU A 349 11.78 -11.08 -12.34
N SER A 350 12.80 -11.94 -12.44
CA SER A 350 12.71 -13.25 -13.07
C SER A 350 13.44 -14.31 -12.27
N TRP A 351 12.96 -15.55 -12.41
CA TRP A 351 13.56 -16.74 -11.84
C TRP A 351 13.22 -17.94 -12.71
N ASP A 352 14.19 -18.80 -12.92
CA ASP A 352 14.10 -19.97 -13.83
C ASP A 352 13.54 -21.24 -13.16
N GLY A 353 13.25 -21.17 -11.84
CA GLY A 353 12.78 -22.31 -11.06
C GLY A 353 13.90 -23.13 -10.40
N ALA A 354 15.17 -22.81 -10.66
CA ALA A 354 16.30 -23.54 -10.07
C ALA A 354 16.60 -23.04 -8.63
N ALA A 355 16.28 -23.84 -7.63
CA ALA A 355 16.64 -23.56 -6.24
C ALA A 355 18.06 -24.05 -5.93
N GLY A 356 18.84 -23.19 -5.27
CA GLY A 356 20.15 -23.51 -4.69
C GLY A 356 20.06 -23.92 -3.22
N GLU A 357 21.20 -23.92 -2.55
CA GLU A 357 21.27 -24.16 -1.11
C GLU A 357 20.79 -22.96 -0.30
N ALA A 358 19.87 -23.19 0.63
CA ALA A 358 19.45 -22.17 1.59
C ALA A 358 20.47 -22.03 2.73
N VAL A 359 20.56 -20.85 3.33
CA VAL A 359 21.28 -20.62 4.57
C VAL A 359 20.62 -21.44 5.70
N ALA A 360 21.40 -22.09 6.55
CA ALA A 360 20.89 -23.01 7.59
C ALA A 360 19.89 -22.34 8.55
N TYR A 361 20.07 -21.06 8.87
CA TYR A 361 19.20 -20.27 9.75
C TYR A 361 18.94 -18.92 9.09
N PRO A 362 18.00 -18.83 8.13
CA PRO A 362 17.79 -17.59 7.39
C PRO A 362 17.28 -16.47 8.30
N ARG A 363 17.85 -15.28 8.12
CA ARG A 363 17.49 -14.07 8.88
C ARG A 363 17.03 -13.00 7.90
N ILE A 364 15.75 -12.80 7.81
CA ILE A 364 15.11 -11.90 6.86
C ILE A 364 15.17 -10.47 7.39
N LEU A 365 15.89 -9.60 6.68
CA LEU A 365 15.90 -8.16 6.89
C LEU A 365 14.63 -7.55 6.33
N THR A 366 13.91 -6.81 7.13
CA THR A 366 12.66 -6.14 6.70
C THR A 366 12.91 -4.78 6.05
N TYR A 367 14.07 -4.18 6.24
CA TYR A 367 14.42 -2.85 5.71
C TYR A 367 13.41 -1.75 6.10
N ASP A 368 12.86 -1.83 7.30
CA ASP A 368 11.76 -0.97 7.79
C ASP A 368 10.50 -1.02 6.89
N ASP A 369 10.33 -2.10 6.12
CA ASP A 369 9.18 -2.34 5.23
C ASP A 369 8.32 -3.49 5.75
N HIS A 370 7.09 -3.17 6.12
CA HIS A 370 6.11 -4.13 6.64
C HIS A 370 5.78 -5.25 5.64
N ARG A 371 5.80 -4.97 4.33
CA ARG A 371 5.50 -5.97 3.30
C ARG A 371 6.59 -7.02 3.20
N MET A 372 7.86 -6.67 3.48
CA MET A 372 8.94 -7.65 3.57
C MET A 372 8.72 -8.61 4.75
N ALA A 373 8.37 -8.07 5.93
CA ALA A 373 8.07 -8.92 7.09
C ALA A 373 6.93 -9.89 6.81
N MET A 374 5.82 -9.38 6.24
CA MET A 374 4.60 -10.15 6.04
C MET A 374 4.68 -11.17 4.91
N ALA A 375 5.36 -10.84 3.80
CA ALA A 375 5.54 -11.77 2.70
C ALA A 375 6.56 -12.87 2.99
N PHE A 376 7.55 -12.63 3.86
CA PHE A 376 8.53 -13.68 4.18
C PHE A 376 8.17 -14.54 5.39
N ALA A 377 7.25 -14.11 6.26
CA ALA A 377 6.85 -14.91 7.43
C ALA A 377 6.26 -16.28 7.05
N PRO A 378 5.41 -16.41 6.00
CA PRO A 378 4.89 -17.71 5.55
C PRO A 378 5.97 -18.68 5.07
N ALA A 379 7.18 -18.20 4.73
CA ALA A 379 8.29 -19.07 4.36
C ALA A 379 8.68 -20.06 5.49
N ALA A 380 8.32 -19.78 6.75
CA ALA A 380 8.49 -20.71 7.87
C ALA A 380 7.77 -22.07 7.68
N ILE A 381 6.81 -22.16 6.76
CA ILE A 381 6.18 -23.42 6.33
C ILE A 381 7.21 -24.35 5.67
N ARG A 382 8.19 -23.79 4.96
CA ARG A 382 9.23 -24.51 4.23
C ARG A 382 10.59 -24.48 4.93
N PHE A 383 10.86 -23.42 5.69
CA PHE A 383 12.14 -23.16 6.36
C PHE A 383 11.93 -23.08 7.87
N PRO A 384 12.10 -24.20 8.60
CA PRO A 384 12.01 -24.20 10.06
C PRO A 384 13.00 -23.20 10.67
N SER A 385 12.58 -22.49 11.70
CA SER A 385 13.43 -21.49 12.41
C SER A 385 13.89 -20.28 11.59
N LEU A 386 13.09 -19.86 10.60
CA LEU A 386 13.26 -18.57 9.94
C LEU A 386 13.18 -17.43 10.95
N THR A 387 14.11 -16.47 10.90
CA THR A 387 14.05 -15.27 11.76
C THR A 387 13.68 -14.06 10.93
N VAL A 388 12.62 -13.34 11.32
CA VAL A 388 12.25 -12.02 10.78
C VAL A 388 12.77 -10.95 11.70
N LEU A 389 13.67 -10.10 11.19
CA LEU A 389 14.26 -9.00 11.93
C LEU A 389 13.35 -7.77 11.88
N ASP A 390 13.29 -7.02 12.99
CA ASP A 390 12.40 -5.85 13.12
C ASP A 390 10.93 -6.17 12.80
N ALA A 391 10.44 -7.24 13.39
CA ALA A 391 9.08 -7.76 13.15
C ALA A 391 7.96 -6.76 13.50
N GLY A 392 8.25 -5.73 14.31
CA GLY A 392 7.30 -4.67 14.69
C GLY A 392 6.84 -3.79 13.53
N VAL A 393 7.54 -3.79 12.40
CA VAL A 393 7.19 -2.98 11.21
C VAL A 393 5.80 -3.26 10.63
N VAL A 394 5.20 -4.39 10.97
CA VAL A 394 3.84 -4.77 10.52
C VAL A 394 2.76 -3.81 11.03
N SER A 395 3.02 -3.11 12.15
CA SER A 395 2.12 -2.10 12.73
C SER A 395 1.76 -0.98 11.76
N LYS A 396 2.58 -0.78 10.73
CA LYS A 396 2.36 0.23 9.69
C LYS A 396 1.07 0.01 8.88
N SER A 397 0.61 -1.23 8.71
CA SER A 397 -0.60 -1.55 7.96
C SER A 397 -1.42 -2.71 8.49
N TYR A 398 -0.82 -3.62 9.28
CA TYR A 398 -1.49 -4.82 9.80
C TYR A 398 -0.97 -5.15 11.21
N PRO A 399 -1.36 -4.38 12.24
CA PRO A 399 -0.85 -4.56 13.61
C PRO A 399 -1.05 -5.95 14.19
N ASP A 400 -2.20 -6.57 13.88
CA ASP A 400 -2.56 -7.91 14.37
C ASP A 400 -1.96 -9.08 13.57
N TYR A 401 -1.07 -8.80 12.61
CA TYR A 401 -0.55 -9.84 11.71
C TYR A 401 0.01 -11.06 12.44
N TRP A 402 0.88 -10.85 13.41
CA TRP A 402 1.48 -11.95 14.19
C TRP A 402 0.46 -12.72 15.02
N ARG A 403 -0.52 -12.03 15.60
CA ARG A 403 -1.62 -12.65 16.32
C ARG A 403 -2.46 -13.54 15.40
N HIS A 404 -2.77 -13.05 14.21
CA HIS A 404 -3.53 -13.82 13.22
C HIS A 404 -2.73 -15.00 12.68
N LEU A 405 -1.43 -14.87 12.41
CA LEU A 405 -0.58 -16.00 12.01
C LEU A 405 -0.57 -17.11 13.06
N ALA A 406 -0.60 -16.76 14.36
CA ALA A 406 -0.66 -17.77 15.42
C ALA A 406 -1.93 -18.65 15.34
N LEU A 407 -3.06 -18.11 14.85
CA LEU A 407 -4.29 -18.89 14.63
C LEU A 407 -4.09 -19.96 13.55
N ALA A 408 -3.23 -19.71 12.55
CA ALA A 408 -2.91 -20.64 11.48
C ALA A 408 -1.81 -21.67 11.87
N GLY A 409 -1.29 -21.62 13.10
CA GLY A 409 -0.28 -22.56 13.58
C GLY A 409 1.17 -22.08 13.50
N PHE A 410 1.40 -20.79 13.21
CA PHE A 410 2.73 -20.20 13.33
C PHE A 410 3.05 -19.88 14.79
N LYS A 411 4.28 -20.18 15.20
CA LYS A 411 4.80 -19.86 16.54
C LYS A 411 5.90 -18.82 16.37
N MET A 412 5.76 -17.69 17.04
CA MET A 412 6.72 -16.60 17.07
C MET A 412 7.42 -16.56 18.43
N GLU A 413 8.72 -16.76 18.44
CA GLU A 413 9.57 -16.62 19.63
C GLU A 413 10.48 -15.41 19.47
N VAL A 414 10.62 -14.61 20.54
CA VAL A 414 11.53 -13.45 20.49
C VAL A 414 12.96 -13.99 20.32
N ALA A 415 13.58 -13.65 19.19
CA ALA A 415 14.95 -14.03 18.91
C ALA A 415 15.90 -13.22 19.81
N LYS A 416 16.84 -13.92 20.42
CA LYS A 416 17.89 -13.33 21.28
C LYS A 416 18.97 -12.65 20.46
#